data_018ab0c8d1d7829abd58e9693e482ad2
#
_entry.id   018ab0c8d1d7829abd58e9693e482ad2
#
_cell.length_a   1.000
_cell.length_b   1.000
_cell.length_c   1.000
_cell.angle_alpha   90.00
_cell.angle_beta   90.00
_cell.angle_gamma   90.00
#
_symmetry.space_group_name_H-M   'P 1'
#
loop_
_entity.id
_entity.type
_entity.pdbx_description
1 polymer ?
#
loop_
_entity_poly.entity_id
_entity_poly.type
_entity_poly.pdbx_seq_one_letter_code
_entity_poly.pdbx_strand_id
1 'polypeptide(L)'
;MGNFKPLKIFKFFSTSSRKKTRAIKAQKLGVINSAIAILSLLLVAFIFSFSDRQTQSGVPIEVRFPTLDDTPRLATEIYEANPVMDIQIEILNGCGEPGIAAKFSDLLRNIRVDVVRSENADHFDYDKTMLIQRNENIFGMKHVAGALGFNINDSSQVITAPDPNLDVDITLVIGKDFRSISSIKSYLN
;
A
#
# COMPACT_ATOMS: atom_id res chain seq x y z
N MET A 1 117.84 -2.26 15.95
CA MET A 1 116.92 -1.14 16.38
C MET A 1 115.95 -0.93 15.28
N GLY A 2 114.75 -1.46 15.36
CA GLY A 2 113.75 -1.37 14.32
C GLY A 2 112.46 -0.80 14.93
N ASN A 3 112.08 0.40 14.53
CA ASN A 3 110.90 1.06 14.94
C ASN A 3 109.67 0.46 14.18
N PHE A 4 108.83 -0.24 14.87
CA PHE A 4 107.53 -0.63 14.39
C PHE A 4 106.50 0.50 14.63
N LYS A 5 105.94 1.05 13.55
CA LYS A 5 104.81 1.96 13.59
C LYS A 5 103.56 1.14 13.51
N PRO A 6 102.53 1.39 14.42
CA PRO A 6 101.27 0.67 14.35
C PRO A 6 100.39 1.17 13.19
N LEU A 7 99.89 0.23 12.39
CA LEU A 7 98.88 0.49 11.35
C LEU A 7 97.55 1.01 12.00
N LYS A 8 97.13 2.17 11.53
CA LYS A 8 95.75 2.70 11.84
C LYS A 8 94.75 1.86 11.05
N ILE A 9 94.05 0.97 11.73
CA ILE A 9 92.88 0.28 11.17
C ILE A 9 91.79 1.29 11.02
N PHE A 10 91.46 1.59 9.80
CA PHE A 10 90.37 2.50 9.38
C PHE A 10 89.00 1.86 9.78
N LYS A 11 88.36 2.39 10.78
CA LYS A 11 86.98 2.02 11.06
C LYS A 11 86.01 2.64 10.02
N PHE A 12 85.83 1.95 8.94
CA PHE A 12 84.83 2.25 7.93
C PHE A 12 83.62 1.34 8.20
N PHE A 13 82.86 1.67 9.19
CA PHE A 13 81.55 1.00 9.31
C PHE A 13 80.48 1.88 9.96
N SER A 14 79.46 2.10 9.16
CA SER A 14 78.06 2.26 9.65
C SER A 14 77.60 3.64 10.11
N THR A 15 77.46 4.54 9.19
CA THR A 15 76.50 5.65 9.38
C THR A 15 75.31 5.58 8.41
N SER A 16 75.29 4.66 7.45
CA SER A 16 74.25 4.55 6.43
C SER A 16 72.97 3.81 6.93
N SER A 17 73.14 2.83 7.80
CA SER A 17 71.99 1.99 8.24
C SER A 17 70.99 2.71 9.16
N ARG A 18 71.51 3.60 10.04
CA ARG A 18 70.64 4.33 10.99
C ARG A 18 69.80 5.45 10.31
N LYS A 19 70.26 6.03 9.21
CA LYS A 19 69.48 7.05 8.46
C LYS A 19 68.34 6.39 7.70
N LYS A 20 68.57 5.22 7.10
CA LYS A 20 67.56 4.48 6.32
C LYS A 20 66.40 3.98 7.19
N THR A 21 66.69 3.45 8.37
CA THR A 21 65.66 2.98 9.33
C THR A 21 64.84 4.14 9.91
N ARG A 22 65.45 5.31 10.17
CA ARG A 22 64.76 6.52 10.64
C ARG A 22 63.83 7.07 9.54
N ALA A 23 64.29 7.10 8.28
CA ALA A 23 63.45 7.55 7.15
C ALA A 23 62.23 6.64 6.92
N ILE A 24 62.40 5.31 6.97
CA ILE A 24 61.30 4.36 6.84
C ILE A 24 60.29 4.48 8.01
N LYS A 25 60.78 4.73 9.22
CA LYS A 25 59.90 4.93 10.39
C LYS A 25 59.14 6.25 10.29
N ALA A 26 59.76 7.32 9.83
CA ALA A 26 59.14 8.60 9.58
C ALA A 26 58.07 8.53 8.46
N GLN A 27 58.37 7.78 7.39
CA GLN A 27 57.43 7.58 6.28
C GLN A 27 56.19 6.75 6.72
N LYS A 28 56.40 5.71 7.53
CA LYS A 28 55.28 4.95 8.12
C LYS A 28 54.41 5.79 9.07
N LEU A 29 55.04 6.65 9.90
CA LEU A 29 54.31 7.58 10.74
C LEU A 29 53.50 8.60 9.92
N GLY A 30 54.05 9.10 8.81
CA GLY A 30 53.36 9.99 7.88
C GLY A 30 52.12 9.35 7.27
N VAL A 31 52.23 8.09 6.83
CA VAL A 31 51.06 7.33 6.28
C VAL A 31 50.03 7.09 7.34
N ILE A 32 50.43 6.75 8.56
CA ILE A 32 49.48 6.53 9.67
C ILE A 32 48.77 7.85 10.02
N ASN A 33 49.49 8.96 10.13
CA ASN A 33 48.91 10.26 10.42
C ASN A 33 47.95 10.75 9.31
N SER A 34 48.27 10.53 8.05
CA SER A 34 47.36 10.85 6.95
C SER A 34 46.15 9.97 6.92
N ALA A 35 46.25 8.68 7.26
CA ALA A 35 45.10 7.78 7.39
C ALA A 35 44.16 8.21 8.54
N ILE A 36 44.75 8.60 9.68
CA ILE A 36 43.96 9.13 10.81
C ILE A 36 43.27 10.43 10.43
N ALA A 37 43.91 11.33 9.72
CA ALA A 37 43.34 12.58 9.25
C ALA A 37 42.17 12.35 8.30
N ILE A 38 42.30 11.42 7.35
CA ILE A 38 41.20 11.05 6.43
C ILE A 38 40.05 10.43 7.19
N LEU A 39 40.34 9.51 8.11
CA LEU A 39 39.30 8.83 8.91
C LEU A 39 38.52 9.85 9.81
N SER A 40 39.23 10.78 10.44
CA SER A 40 38.60 11.82 11.23
C SER A 40 37.71 12.75 10.39
N LEU A 41 38.13 13.09 9.18
CA LEU A 41 37.36 13.91 8.24
C LEU A 41 36.09 13.18 7.76
N LEU A 42 36.20 11.89 7.48
CA LEU A 42 35.05 11.04 7.13
C LEU A 42 34.06 10.94 8.32
N LEU A 43 34.55 10.84 9.55
CA LEU A 43 33.74 10.76 10.73
C LEU A 43 32.97 12.06 10.98
N VAL A 44 33.64 13.21 10.80
CA VAL A 44 32.98 14.53 10.87
C VAL A 44 31.92 14.67 9.78
N ALA A 45 32.22 14.28 8.55
CA ALA A 45 31.26 14.30 7.44
C ALA A 45 30.05 13.38 7.72
N PHE A 46 30.29 12.22 8.33
CA PHE A 46 29.22 11.30 8.73
C PHE A 46 28.33 11.90 9.81
N ILE A 47 28.92 12.50 10.85
CA ILE A 47 28.15 13.19 11.93
C ILE A 47 27.31 14.31 11.32
N PHE A 48 27.87 15.11 10.43
CA PHE A 48 27.13 16.19 9.75
C PHE A 48 25.96 15.62 8.92
N SER A 49 26.22 14.61 8.11
CA SER A 49 25.18 13.94 7.31
C SER A 49 24.09 13.29 8.15
N PHE A 50 24.44 12.76 9.30
CA PHE A 50 23.47 12.16 10.22
C PHE A 50 22.66 13.23 10.96
N SER A 51 23.30 14.36 11.34
CA SER A 51 22.66 15.50 11.98
C SER A 51 21.62 16.16 11.05
N ASP A 52 21.96 16.34 9.78
CA ASP A 52 21.02 16.89 8.78
C ASP A 52 19.79 16.00 8.56
N ARG A 53 19.94 14.69 8.68
CA ARG A 53 18.80 13.76 8.58
C ARG A 53 17.86 13.84 9.78
N GLN A 54 18.35 14.18 10.95
CA GLN A 54 17.51 14.34 12.14
C GLN A 54 16.73 15.66 12.16
N THR A 55 17.16 16.66 11.39
CA THR A 55 16.45 17.92 11.26
C THR A 55 15.39 17.93 10.16
N GLN A 56 15.19 16.83 9.43
CA GLN A 56 13.98 16.62 8.67
C GLN A 56 12.83 16.42 9.67
N SER A 57 12.39 17.48 10.27
CA SER A 57 11.08 17.57 10.92
C SER A 57 10.08 17.14 9.86
N GLY A 58 9.51 15.95 10.03
CA GLY A 58 8.41 15.53 9.21
C GLY A 58 7.41 16.67 9.16
N VAL A 59 6.93 17.01 7.98
CA VAL A 59 5.83 17.97 7.84
C VAL A 59 4.77 17.51 8.84
N PRO A 60 4.40 18.33 9.83
CA PRO A 60 3.36 17.93 10.75
C PRO A 60 2.15 17.61 9.89
N ILE A 61 1.76 16.33 9.88
CA ILE A 61 0.51 15.94 9.27
C ILE A 61 -0.55 16.59 10.12
N GLU A 62 -1.00 17.78 9.69
CA GLU A 62 -2.18 18.42 10.27
C GLU A 62 -3.37 17.53 9.86
N VAL A 63 -3.65 16.56 10.70
CA VAL A 63 -4.87 15.77 10.57
C VAL A 63 -6.02 16.71 10.87
N ARG A 64 -6.51 17.39 9.83
CA ARG A 64 -7.78 18.08 9.89
C ARG A 64 -8.84 17.01 9.93
N PHE A 65 -9.25 16.64 11.12
CA PHE A 65 -10.55 15.98 11.25
C PHE A 65 -11.58 16.98 10.71
N PRO A 66 -12.46 16.56 9.78
CA PRO A 66 -13.62 17.37 9.47
C PRO A 66 -14.26 17.74 10.80
N THR A 67 -14.53 18.99 11.03
CA THR A 67 -15.27 19.47 12.20
C THR A 67 -16.64 18.83 12.13
N LEU A 68 -16.75 17.60 12.63
CA LEU A 68 -18.00 17.09 13.10
C LEU A 68 -18.45 18.07 14.18
N ASP A 69 -19.65 18.62 14.03
CA ASP A 69 -20.28 19.40 15.10
C ASP A 69 -19.91 18.78 16.43
N ASP A 70 -19.27 19.59 17.29
CA ASP A 70 -18.56 19.18 18.52
C ASP A 70 -19.53 18.58 19.58
N THR A 71 -20.77 18.34 19.20
CA THR A 71 -21.76 17.63 19.99
C THR A 71 -21.62 16.12 19.71
N PRO A 72 -21.26 15.31 20.75
CA PRO A 72 -21.23 13.86 20.58
C PRO A 72 -22.63 13.38 20.21
N ARG A 73 -22.84 13.03 18.96
CA ARG A 73 -24.10 12.43 18.49
C ARG A 73 -24.15 10.98 18.95
N LEU A 74 -25.27 10.61 19.52
CA LEU A 74 -25.51 9.20 19.83
C LEU A 74 -25.51 8.38 18.54
N ALA A 75 -25.00 7.16 18.61
CA ALA A 75 -24.97 6.25 17.46
C ALA A 75 -26.37 6.10 16.81
N THR A 76 -27.44 6.15 17.61
CA THR A 76 -28.83 6.16 17.16
C THR A 76 -29.16 7.35 16.26
N GLU A 77 -28.71 8.58 16.61
CA GLU A 77 -28.96 9.78 15.80
C GLU A 77 -28.23 9.74 14.47
N ILE A 78 -27.01 9.16 14.46
CA ILE A 78 -26.23 8.97 13.22
C ILE A 78 -26.93 7.94 12.33
N TYR A 79 -27.46 6.87 12.91
CA TYR A 79 -28.19 5.82 12.20
C TYR A 79 -29.52 6.35 11.64
N GLU A 80 -30.28 7.13 12.42
CA GLU A 80 -31.55 7.75 11.97
C GLU A 80 -31.32 8.78 10.85
N ALA A 81 -30.21 9.56 10.92
CA ALA A 81 -29.87 10.52 9.87
C ALA A 81 -29.39 9.84 8.57
N ASN A 82 -28.81 8.65 8.69
CA ASN A 82 -28.27 7.90 7.57
C ASN A 82 -28.59 6.38 7.74
N PRO A 83 -29.86 5.98 7.64
CA PRO A 83 -30.19 4.58 7.81
C PRO A 83 -29.47 3.77 6.70
N VAL A 84 -28.67 2.80 7.13
CA VAL A 84 -28.21 1.74 6.24
C VAL A 84 -29.47 0.94 5.92
N MET A 85 -29.77 0.76 4.63
CA MET A 85 -30.88 -0.11 4.27
C MET A 85 -30.53 -1.53 4.69
N ASP A 86 -31.49 -2.19 5.33
CA ASP A 86 -31.35 -3.60 5.70
C ASP A 86 -31.58 -4.47 4.45
N ILE A 87 -30.69 -4.30 3.46
CA ILE A 87 -30.69 -5.05 2.19
C ILE A 87 -29.32 -5.65 2.04
N GLN A 88 -29.22 -6.95 2.19
CA GLN A 88 -27.98 -7.71 2.04
C GLN A 88 -27.87 -8.29 0.64
N ILE A 89 -26.76 -8.01 -0.04
CA ILE A 89 -26.52 -8.48 -1.40
C ILE A 89 -25.16 -9.18 -1.54
N GLU A 90 -25.16 -10.26 -2.28
CA GLU A 90 -23.93 -10.83 -2.82
C GLU A 90 -23.78 -10.47 -4.30
N ILE A 91 -22.54 -10.31 -4.76
CA ILE A 91 -22.21 -9.97 -6.14
C ILE A 91 -21.34 -11.06 -6.71
N LEU A 92 -21.77 -11.64 -7.82
CA LEU A 92 -21.05 -12.68 -8.52
C LEU A 92 -20.59 -12.18 -9.89
N ASN A 93 -19.28 -12.21 -10.14
CA ASN A 93 -18.72 -11.89 -11.45
C ASN A 93 -18.92 -13.09 -12.40
N GLY A 94 -19.92 -13.02 -13.25
CA GLY A 94 -20.23 -14.04 -14.27
C GLY A 94 -19.75 -13.68 -15.67
N CYS A 95 -19.13 -12.49 -15.88
CA CYS A 95 -18.57 -12.11 -17.18
C CYS A 95 -17.05 -12.31 -17.28
N GLY A 96 -16.36 -12.57 -16.16
CA GLY A 96 -14.92 -12.77 -16.12
C GLY A 96 -14.06 -11.48 -16.24
N GLU A 97 -14.67 -10.31 -16.32
CA GLU A 97 -13.93 -9.05 -16.37
C GLU A 97 -13.28 -8.77 -14.99
N PRO A 98 -11.95 -8.59 -14.91
CA PRO A 98 -11.30 -8.33 -13.64
C PRO A 98 -11.77 -7.03 -12.97
N GLY A 99 -12.08 -7.10 -11.67
CA GLY A 99 -12.43 -5.93 -10.87
C GLY A 99 -13.86 -5.41 -11.07
N ILE A 100 -14.66 -6.01 -11.95
CA ILE A 100 -16.03 -5.52 -12.22
C ILE A 100 -16.94 -5.68 -10.99
N ALA A 101 -16.81 -6.77 -10.25
CA ALA A 101 -17.60 -6.99 -9.04
C ALA A 101 -17.32 -5.93 -7.97
N ALA A 102 -16.07 -5.46 -7.84
CA ALA A 102 -15.73 -4.35 -6.94
C ALA A 102 -16.40 -3.03 -7.36
N LYS A 103 -16.43 -2.72 -8.65
CA LYS A 103 -17.11 -1.51 -9.19
C LYS A 103 -18.62 -1.54 -8.92
N PHE A 104 -19.25 -2.69 -9.07
CA PHE A 104 -20.66 -2.86 -8.69
C PHE A 104 -20.86 -2.78 -7.18
N SER A 105 -19.91 -3.28 -6.38
CA SER A 105 -19.95 -3.13 -4.93
C SER A 105 -19.92 -1.66 -4.52
N ASP A 106 -19.05 -0.85 -5.12
CA ASP A 106 -18.96 0.58 -4.83
C ASP A 106 -20.26 1.32 -5.22
N LEU A 107 -20.82 0.99 -6.39
CA LEU A 107 -22.11 1.55 -6.83
C LEU A 107 -23.22 1.23 -5.81
N LEU A 108 -23.34 -0.03 -5.39
CA LEU A 108 -24.41 -0.47 -4.50
C LEU A 108 -24.24 0.09 -3.09
N ARG A 109 -23.01 0.16 -2.58
CA ARG A 109 -22.72 0.82 -1.29
C ARG A 109 -23.07 2.30 -1.29
N ASN A 110 -22.87 2.99 -2.41
CA ASN A 110 -23.26 4.40 -2.55
C ASN A 110 -24.77 4.62 -2.45
N ILE A 111 -25.58 3.63 -2.76
CA ILE A 111 -27.03 3.64 -2.56
C ILE A 111 -27.47 2.97 -1.25
N ARG A 112 -26.49 2.73 -0.34
CA ARG A 112 -26.71 2.21 1.02
C ARG A 112 -27.19 0.76 1.08
N VAL A 113 -26.84 -0.05 0.09
CA VAL A 113 -27.03 -1.50 0.11
C VAL A 113 -25.81 -2.15 0.75
N ASP A 114 -26.01 -3.10 1.65
CA ASP A 114 -24.94 -3.84 2.30
C ASP A 114 -24.43 -4.96 1.37
N VAL A 115 -23.24 -4.77 0.83
CA VAL A 115 -22.57 -5.80 0.01
C VAL A 115 -21.78 -6.72 0.91
N VAL A 116 -22.39 -7.85 1.24
CA VAL A 116 -21.85 -8.87 2.15
C VAL A 116 -20.70 -9.63 1.51
N ARG A 117 -20.84 -9.95 0.23
CA ARG A 117 -19.88 -10.78 -0.50
C ARG A 117 -19.72 -10.33 -1.95
N SER A 118 -18.50 -10.43 -2.48
CA SER A 118 -18.20 -10.08 -3.87
C SER A 118 -17.15 -11.08 -4.40
N GLU A 119 -17.59 -12.00 -5.23
CA GLU A 119 -16.81 -13.16 -5.65
C GLU A 119 -16.97 -13.43 -7.15
N ASN A 120 -16.28 -14.44 -7.67
CA ASN A 120 -16.52 -14.95 -9.01
C ASN A 120 -17.72 -15.90 -9.01
N ALA A 121 -18.49 -15.90 -10.09
CA ALA A 121 -19.53 -16.90 -10.32
C ALA A 121 -18.89 -18.29 -10.57
N ASP A 122 -19.72 -19.32 -10.60
CA ASP A 122 -19.34 -20.70 -10.91
C ASP A 122 -18.69 -20.83 -12.31
N HIS A 123 -19.11 -19.98 -13.25
CA HIS A 123 -18.53 -19.85 -14.59
C HIS A 123 -18.62 -18.40 -15.10
N PHE A 124 -17.96 -18.09 -16.23
CA PHE A 124 -17.91 -16.73 -16.79
C PHE A 124 -18.72 -16.57 -18.10
N ASP A 125 -19.70 -17.43 -18.31
CA ASP A 125 -20.49 -17.45 -19.53
C ASP A 125 -21.89 -16.84 -19.38
N TYR A 126 -22.08 -16.00 -18.35
CA TYR A 126 -23.34 -15.27 -18.20
C TYR A 126 -23.43 -14.13 -19.21
N ASP A 127 -24.37 -14.25 -20.16
CA ASP A 127 -24.55 -13.24 -21.20
C ASP A 127 -25.24 -11.98 -20.68
N LYS A 128 -26.16 -12.17 -19.69
CA LYS A 128 -26.96 -11.05 -19.12
C LYS A 128 -26.70 -10.91 -17.64
N THR A 129 -26.67 -9.67 -17.21
CA THR A 129 -26.69 -9.29 -15.79
C THR A 129 -28.09 -9.50 -15.25
N MET A 130 -28.18 -10.18 -14.11
CA MET A 130 -29.45 -10.53 -13.49
C MET A 130 -29.42 -10.35 -11.97
N LEU A 131 -30.58 -10.04 -11.43
CA LEU A 131 -30.85 -10.01 -10.00
C LEU A 131 -31.66 -11.27 -9.64
N ILE A 132 -31.24 -11.97 -8.62
CA ILE A 132 -31.93 -13.14 -8.09
C ILE A 132 -32.41 -12.81 -6.69
N GLN A 133 -33.70 -12.80 -6.49
CA GLN A 133 -34.30 -12.62 -5.17
C GLN A 133 -34.17 -13.92 -4.36
N ARG A 134 -33.56 -13.83 -3.18
CA ARG A 134 -33.28 -14.97 -2.32
C ARG A 134 -34.23 -15.10 -1.15
N ASN A 135 -34.91 -14.03 -0.78
CA ASN A 135 -35.92 -14.01 0.28
C ASN A 135 -37.18 -13.27 -0.14
N GLU A 136 -38.07 -12.97 0.81
CA GLU A 136 -39.33 -12.28 0.55
C GLU A 136 -39.25 -10.75 0.56
N ASN A 137 -38.03 -10.17 0.64
CA ASN A 137 -37.80 -8.71 0.69
C ASN A 137 -37.99 -8.07 -0.68
N ILE A 138 -39.24 -7.91 -1.11
CA ILE A 138 -39.59 -7.28 -2.39
C ILE A 138 -39.15 -5.80 -2.42
N PHE A 139 -39.12 -5.12 -1.27
CA PHE A 139 -38.69 -3.72 -1.20
C PHE A 139 -37.19 -3.60 -1.58
N GLY A 140 -36.34 -4.43 -1.01
CA GLY A 140 -34.93 -4.49 -1.35
C GLY A 140 -34.70 -4.76 -2.83
N MET A 141 -35.41 -5.73 -3.39
CA MET A 141 -35.33 -6.04 -4.81
C MET A 141 -35.74 -4.85 -5.70
N LYS A 142 -36.83 -4.16 -5.39
CA LYS A 142 -37.27 -2.97 -6.13
C LYS A 142 -36.25 -1.84 -6.07
N HIS A 143 -35.63 -1.64 -4.91
CA HIS A 143 -34.62 -0.62 -4.70
C HIS A 143 -33.38 -0.86 -5.56
N VAL A 144 -32.85 -2.09 -5.51
CA VAL A 144 -31.65 -2.48 -6.27
C VAL A 144 -31.94 -2.50 -7.79
N ALA A 145 -33.06 -3.08 -8.21
CA ALA A 145 -33.47 -3.11 -9.60
C ALA A 145 -33.60 -1.68 -10.17
N GLY A 146 -34.27 -0.78 -9.44
CA GLY A 146 -34.42 0.62 -9.81
C GLY A 146 -33.06 1.34 -9.94
N ALA A 147 -32.16 1.10 -9.02
CA ALA A 147 -30.81 1.69 -9.06
C ALA A 147 -29.98 1.21 -10.26
N LEU A 148 -30.14 -0.05 -10.67
CA LEU A 148 -29.48 -0.61 -11.85
C LEU A 148 -30.22 -0.26 -13.16
N GLY A 149 -31.46 0.25 -13.10
CA GLY A 149 -32.30 0.53 -14.25
C GLY A 149 -32.99 -0.72 -14.80
N PHE A 150 -33.17 -1.75 -13.99
CA PHE A 150 -33.84 -2.99 -14.37
C PHE A 150 -35.34 -2.89 -14.14
N ASN A 151 -36.10 -3.53 -15.05
CA ASN A 151 -37.52 -3.67 -14.87
C ASN A 151 -37.81 -4.89 -14.00
N ILE A 152 -38.43 -4.70 -12.85
CA ILE A 152 -38.75 -5.79 -11.91
C ILE A 152 -39.66 -6.87 -12.52
N ASN A 153 -40.43 -6.54 -13.55
CA ASN A 153 -41.31 -7.48 -14.25
C ASN A 153 -40.63 -8.21 -15.40
N ASP A 154 -39.36 -7.89 -15.68
CA ASP A 154 -38.61 -8.58 -16.73
C ASP A 154 -37.91 -9.82 -16.15
N SER A 155 -38.48 -10.99 -16.39
CA SER A 155 -37.95 -12.26 -15.95
C SER A 155 -36.60 -12.64 -16.56
N SER A 156 -36.11 -11.89 -17.53
CA SER A 156 -34.74 -12.06 -18.09
C SER A 156 -33.68 -11.34 -17.24
N GLN A 157 -34.08 -10.37 -16.42
CA GLN A 157 -33.21 -9.58 -15.57
C GLN A 157 -33.46 -9.79 -14.08
N VAL A 158 -34.69 -10.15 -13.71
CA VAL A 158 -35.09 -10.34 -12.31
C VAL A 158 -35.74 -11.70 -12.15
N ILE A 159 -35.13 -12.54 -11.34
CA ILE A 159 -35.53 -13.92 -11.10
C ILE A 159 -35.86 -14.07 -9.60
N THR A 160 -36.92 -14.79 -9.29
CA THR A 160 -37.25 -15.16 -7.91
C THR A 160 -36.85 -16.61 -7.69
N ALA A 161 -35.83 -16.82 -6.87
CA ALA A 161 -35.35 -18.15 -6.49
C ALA A 161 -34.91 -18.13 -5.01
N PRO A 162 -35.89 -18.22 -4.09
CA PRO A 162 -35.61 -18.20 -2.66
C PRO A 162 -34.71 -19.35 -2.25
N ASP A 163 -33.70 -19.05 -1.43
CA ASP A 163 -32.81 -20.06 -0.86
C ASP A 163 -32.55 -19.73 0.61
N PRO A 164 -33.17 -20.46 1.53
CA PRO A 164 -33.06 -20.22 2.97
C PRO A 164 -31.66 -20.55 3.53
N ASN A 165 -30.79 -21.20 2.75
CA ASN A 165 -29.41 -21.46 3.15
C ASN A 165 -28.45 -20.30 2.84
N LEU A 166 -28.87 -19.33 2.04
CA LEU A 166 -28.12 -18.14 1.73
C LEU A 166 -28.55 -17.02 2.68
N ASP A 167 -27.59 -16.49 3.42
CA ASP A 167 -27.80 -15.37 4.35
C ASP A 167 -27.67 -14.02 3.61
N VAL A 168 -28.42 -13.88 2.50
CA VAL A 168 -28.51 -12.66 1.69
C VAL A 168 -29.92 -12.51 1.12
N ASP A 169 -30.35 -11.26 0.89
CA ASP A 169 -31.63 -10.96 0.27
C ASP A 169 -31.61 -11.14 -1.24
N ILE A 170 -30.48 -10.77 -1.85
CA ILE A 170 -30.35 -10.66 -3.29
C ILE A 170 -28.99 -11.19 -3.72
N THR A 171 -28.96 -11.90 -4.86
CA THR A 171 -27.74 -12.22 -5.58
C THR A 171 -27.72 -11.44 -6.90
N LEU A 172 -26.70 -10.61 -7.12
CA LEU A 172 -26.43 -9.96 -8.39
C LEU A 172 -25.40 -10.79 -9.17
N VAL A 173 -25.78 -11.34 -10.31
CA VAL A 173 -24.86 -12.00 -11.25
C VAL A 173 -24.55 -11.02 -12.39
N ILE A 174 -23.30 -10.65 -12.54
CA ILE A 174 -22.84 -9.72 -13.58
C ILE A 174 -22.57 -10.48 -14.86
N GLY A 175 -23.33 -10.19 -15.91
CA GLY A 175 -23.15 -10.77 -17.25
C GLY A 175 -22.28 -9.92 -18.17
N LYS A 176 -22.06 -10.42 -19.38
CA LYS A 176 -21.25 -9.74 -20.43
C LYS A 176 -21.86 -8.42 -20.89
N ASP A 177 -23.15 -8.22 -20.67
CA ASP A 177 -23.90 -7.00 -21.01
C ASP A 177 -23.72 -5.86 -20.00
N PHE A 178 -22.93 -6.00 -18.96
CA PHE A 178 -22.78 -5.02 -17.87
C PHE A 178 -22.48 -3.60 -18.37
N ARG A 179 -21.80 -3.46 -19.53
CA ARG A 179 -21.49 -2.16 -20.14
C ARG A 179 -22.74 -1.43 -20.68
N SER A 180 -23.84 -2.14 -20.88
CA SER A 180 -25.13 -1.55 -21.31
C SER A 180 -25.87 -0.88 -20.15
N ILE A 181 -25.56 -1.26 -18.91
CA ILE A 181 -26.19 -0.73 -17.70
C ILE A 181 -25.72 0.71 -17.49
N SER A 182 -26.64 1.66 -17.53
CA SER A 182 -26.30 3.10 -17.48
C SER A 182 -25.67 3.49 -16.16
N SER A 183 -26.13 2.90 -15.05
CA SER A 183 -25.70 3.21 -13.69
C SER A 183 -24.23 2.90 -13.44
N ILE A 184 -23.67 1.87 -14.07
CA ILE A 184 -22.27 1.48 -13.88
C ILE A 184 -21.29 2.32 -14.73
N LYS A 185 -21.75 3.02 -15.76
CA LYS A 185 -20.87 3.75 -16.70
C LYS A 185 -19.96 4.76 -16.02
N SER A 186 -20.42 5.41 -14.96
CA SER A 186 -19.63 6.38 -14.19
C SER A 186 -18.49 5.73 -13.39
N TYR A 187 -18.57 4.43 -13.15
CA TYR A 187 -17.58 3.65 -12.41
C TYR A 187 -16.61 2.87 -13.33
N LEU A 188 -16.86 2.86 -14.63
CA LEU A 188 -16.02 2.17 -15.60
C LEU A 188 -14.84 3.00 -16.11
N ASN A 189 -14.88 4.31 -15.91
CA ASN A 189 -13.86 5.28 -16.37
C ASN A 189 -12.77 5.52 -15.31
#